data_1aad0910832b062a417347e647990bb5
#
_entry.id   1aad0910832b062a417347e647990bb5
#
_cell.length_a   1.000
_cell.length_b   1.000
_cell.length_c   1.000
_cell.angle_alpha   90.00
_cell.angle_beta   90.00
_cell.angle_gamma   90.00
#
_symmetry.space_group_name_H-M   'P 1'
#
loop_
_entity.id
_entity.type
_entity.pdbx_description
1 polymer ?
#
loop_
_entity_poly.entity_id
_entity_poly.type
_entity_poly.pdbx_seq_one_letter_code
_entity_poly.pdbx_strand_id
1 'polypeptide(L)'
;MTEFKITLAQLNPTVGDVTGNAAKARVARARAQADGADLVVLSELFIAGYPPEDLVLKPAFQSACRSAIEELARETADGGPAMLIGTPWIEDGKLYNACALLDGGRIAAMRFKANLPNYGVFDEKRLFARGPAAGPVTVRGVRVGVPICEDIWLEESSEYENVVECLAETGAEILVVPNGSPYARDKNDLRLSIAVARVTESGLPLIYLNEVGGQDELVFDGASFALNADLSVAAQLPAFEENITTLRWTKDINGWRCSGPVAPLLDGDKGDYAACVLGLRDYVNKTGFPGVLLGISGGIDSALCAAIAVDALGVERVRGVMLPFKFTAQVSLDDAAKLAAALGIRYEVLPIAAAVNGFEAILSDTFKGLPRDITEENLQARTRGTLLMAISNKTGAMVVTTGNKSEMSVGYATLYGDMNGGFNPIKDIYKTEVFRLSSLRNSWKPDGALGPSGEVIPVNIITRPPTAELRENQTDQDSLPPYDMLDAILERLVEREEPLASIVAAGFDREVVARIDRLLNIAEYKRRQAAPGVKVTRRNFGRDRRYPITNRFRDAGKPLPQPDEALVSRASRGSAEAFDG
;
A
#
# COMPACT_ATOMS: atom_id res chain seq x y z
N MET A 1 7.20 42.33 8.61
CA MET A 1 7.38 40.88 8.45
C MET A 1 6.82 40.53 7.10
N THR A 2 7.56 39.82 6.28
CA THR A 2 7.07 39.29 5.01
C THR A 2 6.24 38.04 5.30
N GLU A 3 5.09 37.93 4.67
CA GLU A 3 4.18 36.79 4.80
C GLU A 3 4.13 36.02 3.50
N PHE A 4 4.04 34.70 3.56
CA PHE A 4 3.85 33.81 2.42
C PHE A 4 2.92 32.65 2.83
N LYS A 5 1.82 32.46 2.12
CA LYS A 5 0.82 31.46 2.45
C LYS A 5 0.85 30.32 1.46
N ILE A 6 1.02 29.10 1.96
CA ILE A 6 1.07 27.88 1.16
C ILE A 6 -0.08 26.97 1.55
N THR A 7 -0.92 26.61 0.60
CA THR A 7 -1.97 25.60 0.78
C THR A 7 -1.44 24.23 0.42
N LEU A 8 -1.51 23.30 1.36
CA LEU A 8 -1.21 21.89 1.18
C LEU A 8 -2.49 21.16 0.77
N ALA A 9 -2.49 20.54 -0.40
CA ALA A 9 -3.62 19.77 -0.92
C ALA A 9 -3.29 18.28 -0.88
N GLN A 10 -3.45 17.65 0.29
CA GLN A 10 -3.37 16.22 0.49
C GLN A 10 -4.64 15.58 -0.05
N LEU A 11 -4.60 15.11 -1.29
CA LEU A 11 -5.77 14.61 -2.01
C LEU A 11 -5.56 13.19 -2.52
N ASN A 12 -6.66 12.56 -2.94
CA ASN A 12 -6.72 11.20 -3.46
C ASN A 12 -6.89 11.21 -4.99
N PRO A 13 -5.82 11.31 -5.79
CA PRO A 13 -5.93 11.21 -7.23
C PRO A 13 -6.27 9.76 -7.63
N THR A 14 -6.86 9.62 -8.81
CA THR A 14 -7.11 8.31 -9.43
C THR A 14 -6.23 8.15 -10.66
N VAL A 15 -5.47 7.06 -10.73
CA VAL A 15 -4.64 6.78 -11.91
C VAL A 15 -5.51 6.72 -13.17
N GLY A 16 -5.12 7.49 -14.18
CA GLY A 16 -5.81 7.56 -15.47
C GLY A 16 -6.99 8.53 -15.54
N ASP A 17 -7.52 9.02 -14.43
CA ASP A 17 -8.61 10.00 -14.41
C ASP A 17 -8.08 11.44 -14.47
N VAL A 18 -7.45 11.79 -15.59
CA VAL A 18 -6.85 13.13 -15.81
C VAL A 18 -7.86 14.25 -15.59
N THR A 19 -9.10 14.06 -16.04
CA THR A 19 -10.17 15.07 -15.92
C THR A 19 -10.62 15.23 -14.46
N GLY A 20 -10.83 14.14 -13.75
CA GLY A 20 -11.21 14.16 -12.33
C GLY A 20 -10.10 14.72 -11.46
N ASN A 21 -8.85 14.35 -11.70
CA ASN A 21 -7.69 14.89 -10.99
C ASN A 21 -7.52 16.40 -11.24
N ALA A 22 -7.71 16.88 -12.49
CA ALA A 22 -7.71 18.30 -12.79
C ALA A 22 -8.86 19.04 -12.08
N ALA A 23 -10.04 18.44 -11.99
CA ALA A 23 -11.16 19.01 -11.24
C ALA A 23 -10.84 19.14 -9.74
N LYS A 24 -10.20 18.13 -9.12
CA LYS A 24 -9.72 18.21 -7.73
C LYS A 24 -8.68 19.33 -7.55
N ALA A 25 -7.77 19.49 -8.50
CA ALA A 25 -6.78 20.58 -8.46
C ALA A 25 -7.46 21.97 -8.50
N ARG A 26 -8.53 22.15 -9.32
CA ARG A 26 -9.33 23.38 -9.34
C ARG A 26 -10.01 23.67 -8.00
N VAL A 27 -10.60 22.64 -7.38
CA VAL A 27 -11.22 22.77 -6.04
C VAL A 27 -10.17 23.19 -5.00
N ALA A 28 -9.00 22.56 -5.00
CA ALA A 28 -7.92 22.91 -4.09
C ALA A 28 -7.44 24.36 -4.30
N ARG A 29 -7.29 24.80 -5.57
CA ARG A 29 -6.91 26.18 -5.90
C ARG A 29 -7.96 27.19 -5.48
N ALA A 30 -9.25 26.89 -5.69
CA ALA A 30 -10.33 27.76 -5.27
C ALA A 30 -10.37 27.93 -3.74
N ARG A 31 -10.11 26.85 -2.98
CA ARG A 31 -9.97 26.91 -1.53
C ARG A 31 -8.76 27.75 -1.12
N ALA A 32 -7.60 27.53 -1.75
CA ALA A 32 -6.40 28.33 -1.52
C ALA A 32 -6.65 29.84 -1.78
N GLN A 33 -7.38 30.17 -2.84
CA GLN A 33 -7.75 31.54 -3.16
C GLN A 33 -8.66 32.16 -2.09
N ALA A 34 -9.65 31.39 -1.60
CA ALA A 34 -10.54 31.86 -0.51
C ALA A 34 -9.77 32.13 0.78
N ASP A 35 -8.73 31.34 1.07
CA ASP A 35 -7.85 31.51 2.23
C ASP A 35 -6.77 32.60 2.00
N GLY A 36 -6.71 33.20 0.82
CA GLY A 36 -5.73 34.22 0.43
C GLY A 36 -4.32 33.67 0.33
N ALA A 37 -4.17 32.45 -0.15
CA ALA A 37 -2.87 31.81 -0.35
C ALA A 37 -2.12 32.36 -1.56
N ASP A 38 -0.80 32.28 -1.53
CA ASP A 38 0.12 32.62 -2.61
C ASP A 38 0.41 31.43 -3.52
N LEU A 39 0.42 30.23 -2.94
CA LEU A 39 0.76 28.97 -3.60
C LEU A 39 -0.15 27.84 -3.11
N VAL A 40 -0.66 27.02 -4.03
CA VAL A 40 -1.23 25.70 -3.71
C VAL A 40 -0.32 24.60 -4.22
N VAL A 41 -0.08 23.58 -3.39
CA VAL A 41 0.80 22.46 -3.70
C VAL A 41 0.00 21.16 -3.77
N LEU A 42 0.20 20.41 -4.84
CA LEU A 42 -0.36 19.06 -5.06
C LEU A 42 0.76 18.01 -5.12
N SER A 43 0.41 16.74 -4.98
CA SER A 43 1.37 15.64 -4.87
C SER A 43 2.12 15.34 -6.18
N GLU A 44 3.11 14.44 -6.07
CA GLU A 44 3.85 13.87 -7.19
C GLU A 44 2.92 13.20 -8.20
N LEU A 45 3.15 13.43 -9.51
CA LEU A 45 2.35 12.88 -10.62
C LEU A 45 0.82 13.05 -10.47
N PHE A 46 0.36 14.03 -9.72
CA PHE A 46 -1.04 14.22 -9.33
C PHE A 46 -2.02 14.12 -10.51
N ILE A 47 -1.69 14.74 -11.67
CA ILE A 47 -2.56 14.72 -12.85
C ILE A 47 -2.75 13.32 -13.42
N ALA A 48 -1.68 12.52 -13.44
CA ALA A 48 -1.71 11.14 -13.90
C ALA A 48 -2.32 10.19 -12.87
N GLY A 49 -2.20 10.53 -11.57
CA GLY A 49 -2.28 9.62 -10.43
C GLY A 49 -0.98 8.82 -10.27
N TYR A 50 -0.66 8.38 -9.05
CA TYR A 50 0.56 7.64 -8.73
C TYR A 50 0.24 6.25 -8.16
N PRO A 51 0.98 5.18 -8.56
CA PRO A 51 1.93 5.12 -9.67
C PRO A 51 1.20 4.86 -11.02
N PRO A 52 1.54 5.58 -12.09
CA PRO A 52 0.86 5.43 -13.37
C PRO A 52 1.26 4.17 -14.14
N GLU A 53 2.32 3.48 -13.72
CA GLU A 53 2.86 2.28 -14.35
C GLU A 53 3.05 2.44 -15.87
N ASP A 54 2.89 1.38 -16.65
CA ASP A 54 3.03 1.41 -18.11
C ASP A 54 1.99 2.31 -18.82
N LEU A 55 0.95 2.75 -18.12
CA LEU A 55 -0.02 3.68 -18.68
C LEU A 55 0.65 5.00 -19.12
N VAL A 56 1.69 5.44 -18.37
CA VAL A 56 2.43 6.66 -18.68
C VAL A 56 3.20 6.60 -20.01
N LEU A 57 3.45 5.40 -20.54
CA LEU A 57 4.13 5.20 -21.82
C LEU A 57 3.20 5.42 -23.03
N LYS A 58 1.87 5.51 -22.83
CA LYS A 58 0.91 5.74 -23.91
C LYS A 58 0.93 7.20 -24.38
N PRO A 59 1.22 7.50 -25.65
CA PRO A 59 1.26 8.89 -26.16
C PRO A 59 -0.06 9.66 -25.95
N ALA A 60 -1.20 8.98 -26.08
CA ALA A 60 -2.51 9.59 -25.84
C ALA A 60 -2.70 10.02 -24.38
N PHE A 61 -2.19 9.23 -23.42
CA PHE A 61 -2.24 9.57 -22.01
C PHE A 61 -1.31 10.73 -21.67
N GLN A 62 -0.09 10.72 -22.21
CA GLN A 62 0.87 11.82 -22.09
C GLN A 62 0.28 13.12 -22.63
N SER A 63 -0.35 13.08 -23.81
CA SER A 63 -1.03 14.23 -24.42
C SER A 63 -2.18 14.76 -23.56
N ALA A 64 -2.99 13.87 -22.97
CA ALA A 64 -4.08 14.25 -22.08
C ALA A 64 -3.56 14.94 -20.81
N CYS A 65 -2.51 14.42 -20.17
CA CYS A 65 -1.87 15.05 -19.01
C CYS A 65 -1.32 16.44 -19.37
N ARG A 66 -0.62 16.56 -20.50
CA ARG A 66 -0.10 17.83 -20.98
C ARG A 66 -1.21 18.86 -21.22
N SER A 67 -2.27 18.47 -21.91
CA SER A 67 -3.41 19.35 -22.19
C SER A 67 -4.08 19.85 -20.90
N ALA A 68 -4.23 18.97 -19.89
CA ALA A 68 -4.78 19.36 -18.60
C ALA A 68 -3.88 20.37 -17.86
N ILE A 69 -2.56 20.19 -17.87
CA ILE A 69 -1.61 21.15 -17.29
C ILE A 69 -1.67 22.50 -18.02
N GLU A 70 -1.72 22.51 -19.36
CA GLU A 70 -1.81 23.73 -20.15
C GLU A 70 -3.16 24.47 -19.92
N GLU A 71 -4.24 23.74 -19.69
CA GLU A 71 -5.55 24.32 -19.35
C GLU A 71 -5.52 24.94 -17.95
N LEU A 72 -5.06 24.20 -16.94
CA LEU A 72 -4.89 24.70 -15.57
C LEU A 72 -3.96 25.94 -15.53
N ALA A 73 -2.90 25.93 -16.34
CA ALA A 73 -2.00 27.08 -16.44
C ALA A 73 -2.74 28.33 -16.91
N ARG A 74 -3.55 28.24 -17.98
CA ARG A 74 -4.36 29.38 -18.48
C ARG A 74 -5.30 29.93 -17.42
N GLU A 75 -5.86 29.06 -16.57
CA GLU A 75 -6.77 29.47 -15.50
C GLU A 75 -6.08 30.31 -14.40
N THR A 76 -4.75 30.24 -14.27
CA THR A 76 -3.99 31.07 -13.32
C THR A 76 -3.82 32.53 -13.74
N ALA A 77 -4.35 32.92 -14.91
CA ALA A 77 -4.33 34.31 -15.38
C ALA A 77 -5.19 35.27 -14.54
N ASP A 78 -6.01 34.73 -13.65
CA ASP A 78 -6.92 35.49 -12.77
C ASP A 78 -6.20 36.25 -11.63
N GLY A 79 -4.87 36.06 -11.49
CA GLY A 79 -4.06 36.68 -10.43
C GLY A 79 -4.21 36.01 -9.05
N GLY A 80 -4.93 34.90 -8.96
CA GLY A 80 -5.04 34.05 -7.75
C GLY A 80 -3.75 33.29 -7.41
N PRO A 81 -3.81 32.29 -6.51
CA PRO A 81 -2.64 31.53 -6.10
C PRO A 81 -1.98 30.81 -7.26
N ALA A 82 -0.65 30.80 -7.28
CA ALA A 82 0.13 29.91 -8.14
C ALA A 82 -0.14 28.44 -7.76
N MET A 83 0.05 27.50 -8.70
CA MET A 83 -0.14 26.07 -8.47
C MET A 83 1.14 25.30 -8.74
N LEU A 84 1.59 24.48 -7.78
CA LEU A 84 2.67 23.53 -7.95
C LEU A 84 2.07 22.13 -8.03
N ILE A 85 2.20 21.46 -9.19
CA ILE A 85 1.46 20.24 -9.49
C ILE A 85 2.31 19.19 -10.19
N GLY A 86 2.27 17.94 -9.69
CA GLY A 86 2.97 16.80 -10.28
C GLY A 86 2.32 16.30 -11.58
N THR A 87 3.13 16.01 -12.60
CA THR A 87 2.68 15.56 -13.92
C THR A 87 3.78 14.78 -14.65
N PRO A 88 3.45 13.76 -15.48
CA PRO A 88 4.41 13.28 -16.47
C PRO A 88 4.60 14.35 -17.56
N TRP A 89 5.83 14.53 -18.02
CA TRP A 89 6.15 15.55 -19.01
C TRP A 89 7.18 15.07 -20.02
N ILE A 90 6.96 15.39 -21.29
CA ILE A 90 7.94 15.11 -22.36
C ILE A 90 8.67 16.40 -22.68
N GLU A 91 10.00 16.32 -22.58
CA GLU A 91 10.93 17.37 -23.00
C GLU A 91 12.07 16.70 -23.79
N ASP A 92 12.43 17.26 -24.94
CA ASP A 92 13.50 16.76 -25.82
C ASP A 92 13.40 15.25 -26.13
N GLY A 93 12.17 14.75 -26.33
CA GLY A 93 11.89 13.34 -26.63
C GLY A 93 12.03 12.38 -25.46
N LYS A 94 12.26 12.87 -24.23
CA LYS A 94 12.36 12.06 -23.02
C LYS A 94 11.15 12.30 -22.13
N LEU A 95 10.69 11.25 -21.47
CA LEU A 95 9.60 11.29 -20.50
C LEU A 95 10.18 11.49 -19.10
N TYR A 96 9.65 12.47 -18.38
CA TYR A 96 10.07 12.81 -17.02
C TYR A 96 8.91 12.73 -16.03
N ASN A 97 9.21 12.34 -14.79
CA ASN A 97 8.40 12.64 -13.63
C ASN A 97 8.69 14.10 -13.27
N ALA A 98 7.69 14.97 -13.36
CA ALA A 98 7.87 16.40 -13.30
C ALA A 98 6.90 17.09 -12.35
N CYS A 99 7.28 18.27 -11.90
CA CYS A 99 6.44 19.19 -11.16
C CYS A 99 6.39 20.54 -11.88
N ALA A 100 5.18 20.97 -12.26
CA ALA A 100 4.94 22.21 -12.97
C ALA A 100 4.53 23.32 -12.00
N LEU A 101 5.15 24.50 -12.12
CA LEU A 101 4.66 25.74 -11.53
C LEU A 101 3.79 26.47 -12.54
N LEU A 102 2.50 26.60 -12.23
CA LEU A 102 1.52 27.32 -13.03
C LEU A 102 1.23 28.69 -12.38
N ASP A 103 1.52 29.75 -13.07
CA ASP A 103 1.32 31.11 -12.55
C ASP A 103 1.15 32.12 -13.69
N GLY A 104 0.28 33.11 -13.51
CA GLY A 104 0.08 34.21 -14.45
C GLY A 104 -0.36 33.77 -15.86
N GLY A 105 -1.18 32.73 -15.96
CA GLY A 105 -1.73 32.22 -17.22
C GLY A 105 -0.79 31.31 -18.02
N ARG A 106 0.32 30.84 -17.44
CA ARG A 106 1.34 30.06 -18.14
C ARG A 106 1.99 29.03 -17.23
N ILE A 107 2.71 28.08 -17.82
CA ILE A 107 3.67 27.23 -17.12
C ILE A 107 4.92 28.09 -16.88
N ALA A 108 5.08 28.57 -15.63
CA ALA A 108 6.15 29.50 -15.27
C ALA A 108 7.49 28.79 -15.08
N ALA A 109 7.47 27.54 -14.63
CA ALA A 109 8.66 26.69 -14.50
C ALA A 109 8.28 25.21 -14.52
N MET A 110 9.26 24.36 -14.87
CA MET A 110 9.17 22.90 -14.78
C MET A 110 10.36 22.39 -13.97
N ARG A 111 10.11 21.41 -13.10
CA ARG A 111 11.13 20.68 -12.35
C ARG A 111 10.99 19.20 -12.64
N PHE A 112 12.10 18.55 -12.90
CA PHE A 112 12.17 17.12 -13.21
C PHE A 112 12.82 16.39 -12.06
N LYS A 113 12.27 15.24 -11.69
CA LYS A 113 12.81 14.37 -10.65
C LYS A 113 14.20 13.89 -11.07
N ALA A 114 15.20 14.11 -10.22
CA ALA A 114 16.59 13.75 -10.49
C ALA A 114 16.89 12.31 -10.04
N ASN A 115 16.40 11.93 -8.86
CA ASN A 115 16.64 10.61 -8.29
C ASN A 115 15.39 9.72 -8.48
N LEU A 116 15.56 8.63 -9.23
CA LEU A 116 14.46 7.72 -9.59
C LEU A 116 14.60 6.43 -8.79
N PRO A 117 13.60 6.09 -7.91
CA PRO A 117 13.62 4.85 -7.15
C PRO A 117 13.43 3.64 -8.07
N ASN A 118 14.17 2.55 -7.78
CA ASN A 118 14.07 1.29 -8.50
C ASN A 118 14.26 0.11 -7.55
N TYR A 119 13.47 0.10 -6.48
CA TYR A 119 13.48 -0.91 -5.42
C TYR A 119 12.07 -1.15 -4.88
N GLY A 120 11.82 -2.33 -4.30
CA GLY A 120 10.52 -2.70 -3.75
C GLY A 120 9.41 -2.56 -4.78
N VAL A 121 8.46 -1.68 -4.49
CA VAL A 121 7.30 -1.40 -5.36
C VAL A 121 7.60 -0.38 -6.47
N PHE A 122 8.76 0.27 -6.45
CA PHE A 122 9.12 1.32 -7.39
C PHE A 122 9.89 0.80 -8.60
N ASP A 123 9.53 1.27 -9.79
CA ASP A 123 10.12 0.89 -11.09
C ASP A 123 10.37 2.14 -11.96
N GLU A 124 10.67 3.30 -11.34
CA GLU A 124 10.70 4.58 -12.07
C GLU A 124 11.85 4.69 -13.09
N LYS A 125 13.01 4.06 -12.84
CA LYS A 125 14.13 4.03 -13.81
C LYS A 125 13.74 3.40 -15.15
N ARG A 126 12.72 2.54 -15.16
CA ARG A 126 12.19 1.91 -16.40
C ARG A 126 11.28 2.85 -17.18
N LEU A 127 10.63 3.78 -16.52
CA LEU A 127 9.56 4.61 -17.06
C LEU A 127 10.03 6.03 -17.40
N PHE A 128 10.90 6.61 -16.57
CA PHE A 128 11.27 8.01 -16.64
C PHE A 128 12.79 8.20 -16.85
N ALA A 129 13.13 9.31 -17.50
CA ALA A 129 14.48 9.79 -17.57
C ALA A 129 14.81 10.60 -16.31
N ARG A 130 16.06 10.55 -15.87
CA ARG A 130 16.59 11.43 -14.81
C ARG A 130 16.57 12.88 -15.28
N GLY A 131 16.01 13.77 -14.44
CA GLY A 131 16.12 15.20 -14.61
C GLY A 131 17.46 15.75 -14.10
N PRO A 132 17.85 16.94 -14.54
CA PRO A 132 18.96 17.67 -13.94
C PRO A 132 18.54 18.23 -12.58
N ALA A 133 19.48 18.33 -11.64
CA ALA A 133 19.31 19.19 -10.47
C ALA A 133 19.11 20.64 -10.92
N ALA A 134 18.06 21.28 -10.44
CA ALA A 134 17.68 22.60 -10.88
C ALA A 134 17.48 23.53 -9.68
N GLY A 135 17.77 24.82 -9.87
CA GLY A 135 17.60 25.85 -8.84
C GLY A 135 16.14 26.08 -8.45
N PRO A 136 15.86 26.86 -7.40
CA PRO A 136 14.51 27.13 -6.91
C PRO A 136 13.63 27.84 -7.94
N VAL A 137 12.32 27.73 -7.79
CA VAL A 137 11.32 28.53 -8.50
C VAL A 137 10.97 29.77 -7.66
N THR A 138 10.51 30.84 -8.31
CA THR A 138 10.12 32.06 -7.60
C THR A 138 8.60 32.25 -7.64
N VAL A 139 7.98 32.38 -6.46
CA VAL A 139 6.55 32.66 -6.30
C VAL A 139 6.39 33.87 -5.38
N ARG A 140 5.77 34.94 -5.87
CA ARG A 140 5.56 36.19 -5.12
C ARG A 140 6.86 36.72 -4.46
N GLY A 141 8.00 36.54 -5.12
CA GLY A 141 9.31 36.96 -4.63
C GLY A 141 10.01 35.99 -3.66
N VAL A 142 9.37 34.88 -3.25
CA VAL A 142 9.96 33.84 -2.41
C VAL A 142 10.56 32.74 -3.31
N ARG A 143 11.78 32.31 -2.98
CA ARG A 143 12.50 31.28 -3.72
C ARG A 143 12.21 29.89 -3.12
N VAL A 144 11.35 29.12 -3.78
CA VAL A 144 10.87 27.81 -3.36
C VAL A 144 11.71 26.72 -4.03
N GLY A 145 12.40 25.91 -3.23
CA GLY A 145 13.07 24.68 -3.67
C GLY A 145 12.03 23.56 -3.84
N VAL A 146 12.07 22.83 -4.97
CA VAL A 146 11.11 21.78 -5.28
C VAL A 146 11.84 20.47 -5.60
N PRO A 147 12.37 19.78 -4.58
CA PRO A 147 12.80 18.39 -4.74
C PRO A 147 11.56 17.49 -4.79
N ILE A 148 11.57 16.46 -5.64
CA ILE A 148 10.41 15.58 -5.85
C ILE A 148 10.68 14.22 -5.19
N CYS A 149 9.93 13.91 -4.14
CA CYS A 149 9.91 12.60 -3.45
C CYS A 149 11.32 12.04 -3.17
N GLU A 150 11.83 11.13 -4.03
CA GLU A 150 13.14 10.47 -3.88
C GLU A 150 14.33 11.45 -3.87
N ASP A 151 14.14 12.67 -4.37
CA ASP A 151 15.20 13.68 -4.39
C ASP A 151 15.70 14.10 -2.99
N ILE A 152 14.90 13.84 -1.95
CA ILE A 152 15.29 14.08 -0.55
C ILE A 152 15.89 12.84 0.13
N TRP A 153 15.80 11.66 -0.52
CA TRP A 153 16.37 10.42 0.03
C TRP A 153 17.84 10.32 -0.40
N LEU A 154 18.75 10.19 0.56
CA LEU A 154 20.13 9.87 0.25
C LEU A 154 20.33 8.37 0.38
N GLU A 155 20.58 7.72 -0.75
CA GLU A 155 21.31 6.48 -0.73
C GLU A 155 22.81 6.80 -0.77
N GLU A 156 23.64 6.04 -0.05
CA GLU A 156 25.11 6.14 -0.09
C GLU A 156 25.69 5.71 -1.47
N SER A 157 24.89 5.76 -2.52
CA SER A 157 25.33 5.42 -3.87
C SER A 157 25.81 6.66 -4.61
N SER A 158 26.93 6.57 -5.27
CA SER A 158 27.50 7.63 -6.13
C SER A 158 26.60 8.02 -7.32
N GLU A 159 25.45 7.36 -7.49
CA GLU A 159 24.50 7.63 -8.57
C GLU A 159 23.47 8.72 -8.22
N TYR A 160 23.28 9.05 -6.94
CA TYR A 160 22.30 10.02 -6.49
C TYR A 160 22.91 11.43 -6.39
N GLU A 161 22.21 12.40 -6.97
CA GLU A 161 22.56 13.81 -6.80
C GLU A 161 21.96 14.35 -5.50
N ASN A 162 22.72 15.17 -4.76
CA ASN A 162 22.18 15.88 -3.61
C ASN A 162 21.40 17.12 -4.08
N VAL A 163 20.15 16.89 -4.46
CA VAL A 163 19.26 17.94 -4.97
C VAL A 163 19.01 19.02 -3.91
N VAL A 164 18.94 18.64 -2.63
CA VAL A 164 18.67 19.59 -1.53
C VAL A 164 19.82 20.55 -1.33
N GLU A 165 21.07 20.07 -1.37
CA GLU A 165 22.27 20.89 -1.30
C GLU A 165 22.32 21.88 -2.48
N CYS A 166 22.11 21.41 -3.70
CA CYS A 166 22.04 22.24 -4.90
C CYS A 166 20.97 23.35 -4.76
N LEU A 167 19.80 23.03 -4.24
CA LEU A 167 18.73 24.03 -4.01
C LEU A 167 19.12 25.06 -2.94
N ALA A 168 19.76 24.63 -1.85
CA ALA A 168 20.22 25.53 -0.81
C ALA A 168 21.32 26.48 -1.32
N GLU A 169 22.34 25.95 -2.01
CA GLU A 169 23.43 26.74 -2.59
C GLU A 169 22.95 27.73 -3.66
N THR A 170 21.92 27.36 -4.42
CA THR A 170 21.30 28.24 -5.42
C THR A 170 20.28 29.18 -4.84
N GLY A 171 20.12 29.23 -3.50
CA GLY A 171 19.39 30.24 -2.72
C GLY A 171 17.90 29.97 -2.59
N ALA A 172 17.48 28.71 -2.45
CA ALA A 172 16.15 28.38 -1.96
C ALA A 172 15.94 28.94 -0.55
N GLU A 173 14.69 29.28 -0.22
CA GLU A 173 14.31 29.82 1.09
C GLU A 173 13.40 28.87 1.88
N ILE A 174 12.58 28.09 1.16
CA ILE A 174 11.68 27.07 1.69
C ILE A 174 11.76 25.86 0.75
N LEU A 175 11.82 24.65 1.30
CA LEU A 175 11.73 23.41 0.53
C LEU A 175 10.27 22.92 0.51
N VAL A 176 9.76 22.58 -0.66
CA VAL A 176 8.43 22.00 -0.86
C VAL A 176 8.58 20.69 -1.62
N VAL A 177 8.27 19.59 -0.98
CA VAL A 177 8.50 18.23 -1.48
C VAL A 177 7.18 17.55 -1.81
N PRO A 178 6.75 17.51 -3.09
CA PRO A 178 5.63 16.70 -3.53
C PRO A 178 6.01 15.22 -3.52
N ASN A 179 5.15 14.36 -2.94
CA ASN A 179 5.43 12.95 -2.79
C ASN A 179 4.25 12.07 -3.25
N GLY A 180 4.59 10.85 -3.73
CA GLY A 180 3.74 9.68 -3.84
C GLY A 180 4.34 8.54 -3.02
N SER A 181 4.43 8.73 -1.69
CA SER A 181 5.08 7.79 -0.78
C SER A 181 4.04 6.87 -0.13
N PRO A 182 4.02 5.55 -0.46
CA PRO A 182 3.03 4.63 0.08
C PRO A 182 3.27 4.33 1.56
N TYR A 183 2.18 4.00 2.23
CA TYR A 183 2.18 3.51 3.61
C TYR A 183 2.96 2.21 3.74
N ALA A 184 3.73 2.10 4.78
CA ALA A 184 4.22 0.88 5.39
C ALA A 184 4.40 1.14 6.88
N ARG A 185 4.46 0.10 7.70
CA ARG A 185 4.78 0.22 9.13
C ARG A 185 6.06 0.99 9.32
N ASP A 186 6.12 1.85 10.34
CA ASP A 186 7.28 2.69 10.71
C ASP A 186 7.73 3.70 9.64
N LYS A 187 6.96 3.83 8.54
CA LYS A 187 7.33 4.71 7.42
C LYS A 187 7.26 6.18 7.80
N ASN A 188 6.36 6.56 8.71
CA ASN A 188 6.22 7.94 9.17
C ASN A 188 7.47 8.41 9.91
N ASP A 189 8.03 7.59 10.80
CA ASP A 189 9.27 7.90 11.50
C ASP A 189 10.45 8.02 10.54
N LEU A 190 10.50 7.16 9.53
CA LEU A 190 11.53 7.21 8.49
C LEU A 190 11.43 8.50 7.65
N ARG A 191 10.20 8.88 7.21
CA ARG A 191 9.96 10.14 6.47
C ARG A 191 10.39 11.36 7.28
N LEU A 192 10.03 11.37 8.57
CA LEU A 192 10.41 12.45 9.48
C LEU A 192 11.92 12.52 9.66
N SER A 193 12.58 11.38 9.87
CA SER A 193 14.04 11.30 10.04
C SER A 193 14.79 11.83 8.80
N ILE A 194 14.32 11.48 7.61
CA ILE A 194 14.89 11.97 6.34
C ILE A 194 14.68 13.48 6.20
N ALA A 195 13.46 13.97 6.46
CA ALA A 195 13.18 15.40 6.40
C ALA A 195 14.03 16.19 7.40
N VAL A 196 14.19 15.69 8.63
CA VAL A 196 15.08 16.28 9.65
C VAL A 196 16.52 16.35 9.16
N ALA A 197 17.02 15.28 8.53
CA ALA A 197 18.37 15.29 7.95
C ALA A 197 18.52 16.37 6.87
N ARG A 198 17.52 16.52 5.98
CA ARG A 198 17.54 17.56 4.93
C ARG A 198 17.45 18.98 5.48
N VAL A 199 16.61 19.21 6.50
CA VAL A 199 16.54 20.50 7.19
C VAL A 199 17.85 20.83 7.90
N THR A 200 18.48 19.84 8.56
CA THR A 200 19.77 20.01 9.24
C THR A 200 20.88 20.37 8.26
N GLU A 201 20.93 19.71 7.10
CA GLU A 201 21.94 19.95 6.05
C GLU A 201 21.78 21.32 5.40
N SER A 202 20.55 21.67 5.02
CA SER A 202 20.29 22.89 4.24
C SER A 202 20.07 24.14 5.10
N GLY A 203 19.69 23.97 6.36
CA GLY A 203 19.21 25.06 7.21
C GLY A 203 17.86 25.64 6.80
N LEU A 204 17.15 25.00 5.87
CA LEU A 204 15.89 25.49 5.32
C LEU A 204 14.68 24.76 5.93
N PRO A 205 13.56 25.48 6.17
CA PRO A 205 12.31 24.81 6.53
C PRO A 205 11.78 23.98 5.37
N LEU A 206 11.05 22.90 5.68
CA LEU A 206 10.62 21.90 4.70
C LEU A 206 9.14 21.57 4.86
N ILE A 207 8.42 21.52 3.73
CA ILE A 207 7.08 20.96 3.60
C ILE A 207 7.20 19.61 2.91
N TYR A 208 6.70 18.56 3.56
CA TYR A 208 6.51 17.23 2.99
C TYR A 208 5.03 17.03 2.67
N LEU A 209 4.64 17.17 1.41
CA LEU A 209 3.28 16.92 0.97
C LEU A 209 3.18 15.53 0.36
N ASN A 210 2.34 14.68 0.90
CA ASN A 210 2.07 13.35 0.39
C ASN A 210 0.62 13.24 -0.11
N GLU A 211 0.37 12.33 -1.04
CA GLU A 211 -1.01 12.00 -1.42
C GLU A 211 -1.65 11.03 -0.42
N VAL A 212 -2.98 10.89 -0.52
CA VAL A 212 -3.77 9.93 0.26
C VAL A 212 -4.61 9.09 -0.68
N GLY A 213 -4.89 7.83 -0.30
CA GLY A 213 -5.79 6.95 -1.05
C GLY A 213 -5.22 5.57 -1.32
N GLY A 214 -6.08 4.67 -1.79
CA GLY A 214 -5.71 3.33 -2.26
C GLY A 214 -5.52 3.31 -3.78
N GLN A 215 -4.48 2.63 -4.24
CA GLN A 215 -4.23 2.37 -5.66
C GLN A 215 -3.63 0.97 -5.81
N ASP A 216 -4.41 0.04 -6.38
CA ASP A 216 -4.08 -1.38 -6.47
C ASP A 216 -3.71 -1.97 -5.10
N GLU A 217 -2.48 -2.42 -4.90
CA GLU A 217 -1.98 -2.95 -3.62
C GLU A 217 -1.47 -1.86 -2.68
N LEU A 218 -1.25 -0.64 -3.18
CA LEU A 218 -0.67 0.45 -2.40
C LEU A 218 -1.74 1.28 -1.70
N VAL A 219 -1.41 1.73 -0.51
CA VAL A 219 -2.19 2.74 0.21
C VAL A 219 -1.27 3.90 0.51
N PHE A 220 -1.72 5.10 0.22
CA PHE A 220 -1.04 6.35 0.58
C PHE A 220 -1.77 6.93 1.78
N ASP A 221 -1.04 7.14 2.84
CA ASP A 221 -1.60 7.57 4.12
C ASP A 221 -1.71 9.09 4.26
N GLY A 222 -1.20 9.85 3.29
CA GLY A 222 -1.09 11.29 3.43
C GLY A 222 -0.10 11.64 4.53
N ALA A 223 -0.58 11.98 5.71
CA ALA A 223 0.24 12.34 6.87
C ALA A 223 1.27 13.43 6.53
N SER A 224 0.91 14.38 5.65
CA SER A 224 1.77 15.48 5.23
C SER A 224 2.17 16.36 6.42
N PHE A 225 3.38 16.89 6.41
CA PHE A 225 3.88 17.69 7.52
C PHE A 225 4.76 18.85 7.05
N ALA A 226 5.02 19.77 7.96
CA ALA A 226 5.99 20.84 7.77
C ALA A 226 6.95 20.91 8.96
N LEU A 227 8.23 21.15 8.68
CA LEU A 227 9.28 21.40 9.65
C LEU A 227 9.79 22.83 9.54
N ASN A 228 10.00 23.49 10.66
CA ASN A 228 10.78 24.72 10.73
C ASN A 228 12.29 24.42 10.64
N ALA A 229 13.09 25.42 10.34
CA ALA A 229 14.54 25.30 10.28
C ALA A 229 15.18 24.87 11.62
N ASP A 230 14.49 25.07 12.75
CA ASP A 230 14.90 24.61 14.08
C ASP A 230 14.45 23.16 14.40
N LEU A 231 14.01 22.42 13.39
CA LEU A 231 13.53 21.04 13.46
C LEU A 231 12.19 20.85 14.20
N SER A 232 11.56 21.93 14.66
CA SER A 232 10.22 21.83 15.26
C SER A 232 9.18 21.47 14.19
N VAL A 233 8.24 20.59 14.56
CA VAL A 233 7.08 20.29 13.70
C VAL A 233 6.19 21.51 13.64
N ALA A 234 6.13 22.15 12.47
CA ALA A 234 5.34 23.35 12.22
C ALA A 234 3.87 23.03 11.97
N ALA A 235 3.59 21.90 11.31
CA ALA A 235 2.25 21.38 11.07
C ALA A 235 2.31 19.87 10.79
N GLN A 236 1.22 19.16 11.11
CA GLN A 236 0.99 17.75 10.79
C GLN A 236 -0.46 17.61 10.33
N LEU A 237 -0.66 17.16 9.10
CA LEU A 237 -2.00 16.85 8.58
C LEU A 237 -2.44 15.44 9.03
N PRO A 238 -3.75 15.19 9.09
CA PRO A 238 -4.26 13.87 9.47
C PRO A 238 -3.88 12.80 8.45
N ALA A 239 -3.79 11.55 8.91
CA ALA A 239 -3.53 10.41 8.07
C ALA A 239 -4.83 9.77 7.54
N PHE A 240 -4.77 9.12 6.37
CA PHE A 240 -5.83 8.33 5.72
C PHE A 240 -7.09 9.11 5.32
N GLU A 241 -7.01 10.43 5.24
CA GLU A 241 -8.11 11.28 4.76
C GLU A 241 -7.62 12.42 3.86
N GLU A 242 -8.49 12.89 2.95
CA GLU A 242 -8.21 14.09 2.17
C GLU A 242 -8.24 15.32 3.07
N ASN A 243 -7.26 16.21 2.86
CA ASN A 243 -7.15 17.43 3.64
C ASN A 243 -6.60 18.60 2.80
N ILE A 244 -7.20 19.78 2.93
CA ILE A 244 -6.71 21.02 2.32
C ILE A 244 -6.50 22.02 3.43
N THR A 245 -5.25 22.33 3.73
CA THR A 245 -4.87 23.24 4.81
C THR A 245 -3.93 24.32 4.32
N THR A 246 -4.22 25.57 4.63
CA THR A 246 -3.37 26.73 4.31
C THR A 246 -2.46 27.05 5.50
N LEU A 247 -1.14 26.97 5.28
CA LEU A 247 -0.11 27.30 6.24
C LEU A 247 0.39 28.74 6.02
N ARG A 248 0.51 29.48 7.09
CA ARG A 248 1.02 30.84 7.08
C ARG A 248 2.48 30.87 7.52
N TRP A 249 3.35 31.22 6.59
CA TRP A 249 4.78 31.42 6.81
C TRP A 249 5.09 32.88 7.01
N THR A 250 5.90 33.19 8.02
CA THR A 250 6.36 34.56 8.30
C THR A 250 7.88 34.59 8.33
N LYS A 251 8.48 35.60 7.70
CA LYS A 251 9.93 35.78 7.65
C LYS A 251 10.37 36.83 8.65
N ASP A 252 11.29 36.46 9.51
CA ASP A 252 11.99 37.36 10.42
C ASP A 252 13.52 37.31 10.19
N ILE A 253 14.32 37.79 11.14
CA ILE A 253 15.78 37.79 11.04
C ILE A 253 16.38 36.38 11.05
N ASN A 254 15.63 35.39 11.56
CA ASN A 254 16.07 33.97 11.66
C ASN A 254 15.56 33.14 10.47
N GLY A 255 14.88 33.74 9.50
CA GLY A 255 14.33 33.06 8.34
C GLY A 255 12.82 32.82 8.40
N TRP A 256 12.33 31.87 7.63
CA TRP A 256 10.91 31.53 7.55
C TRP A 256 10.48 30.60 8.68
N ARG A 257 9.35 30.92 9.30
CA ARG A 257 8.70 30.10 10.35
C ARG A 257 7.22 29.95 10.08
N CYS A 258 6.69 28.80 10.47
CA CYS A 258 5.27 28.48 10.40
C CYS A 258 4.82 27.87 11.74
N SER A 259 3.53 28.03 12.06
CA SER A 259 2.81 27.28 13.10
C SER A 259 1.42 26.97 12.56
N GLY A 260 1.07 25.70 12.55
CA GLY A 260 -0.19 25.19 12.02
C GLY A 260 -0.79 24.10 12.91
N PRO A 261 -1.84 23.40 12.44
CA PRO A 261 -2.43 22.28 13.16
C PRO A 261 -1.46 21.10 13.24
N VAL A 262 -1.49 20.38 14.35
CA VAL A 262 -0.73 19.13 14.54
C VAL A 262 -1.72 18.03 14.87
N ALA A 263 -2.11 17.24 13.86
CA ALA A 263 -2.98 16.09 14.02
C ALA A 263 -2.21 14.89 14.60
N PRO A 264 -2.84 14.06 15.44
CA PRO A 264 -2.26 12.80 15.87
C PRO A 264 -2.14 11.85 14.69
N LEU A 265 -1.03 11.10 14.60
CA LEU A 265 -0.86 10.05 13.61
C LEU A 265 -1.42 8.73 14.14
N LEU A 266 -1.91 7.91 13.22
CA LEU A 266 -2.25 6.52 13.48
C LEU A 266 -1.02 5.65 13.24
N ASP A 267 -0.64 4.88 14.26
CA ASP A 267 0.51 3.97 14.23
C ASP A 267 0.09 2.53 14.55
N GLY A 268 0.99 1.58 14.32
CA GLY A 268 0.83 0.17 14.63
C GLY A 268 -0.49 -0.41 14.08
N ASP A 269 -1.18 -1.18 14.90
CA ASP A 269 -2.43 -1.87 14.52
C ASP A 269 -3.54 -0.91 14.03
N LYS A 270 -3.58 0.33 14.53
CA LYS A 270 -4.55 1.34 14.05
C LYS A 270 -4.24 1.80 12.63
N GLY A 271 -2.97 2.04 12.33
CA GLY A 271 -2.51 2.40 10.99
C GLY A 271 -2.78 1.28 9.99
N ASP A 272 -2.44 0.05 10.34
CA ASP A 272 -2.68 -1.13 9.49
C ASP A 272 -4.17 -1.34 9.20
N TYR A 273 -5.03 -1.23 10.22
CA TYR A 273 -6.47 -1.34 10.04
C TYR A 273 -7.02 -0.23 9.14
N ALA A 274 -6.61 1.01 9.37
CA ALA A 274 -7.02 2.15 8.55
C ALA A 274 -6.56 1.98 7.08
N ALA A 275 -5.35 1.48 6.86
CA ALA A 275 -4.85 1.15 5.52
C ALA A 275 -5.69 0.08 4.83
N CYS A 276 -6.08 -0.99 5.54
CA CYS A 276 -6.96 -2.03 4.99
C CYS A 276 -8.34 -1.47 4.60
N VAL A 277 -8.92 -0.60 5.42
CA VAL A 277 -10.21 0.06 5.14
C VAL A 277 -10.10 0.98 3.93
N LEU A 278 -9.09 1.85 3.89
CA LEU A 278 -8.88 2.80 2.79
C LEU A 278 -8.58 2.07 1.47
N GLY A 279 -7.71 1.06 1.50
CA GLY A 279 -7.34 0.27 0.31
C GLY A 279 -8.54 -0.42 -0.32
N LEU A 280 -9.36 -1.11 0.49
CA LEU A 280 -10.58 -1.77 -0.02
C LEU A 280 -11.61 -0.76 -0.53
N ARG A 281 -11.84 0.35 0.20
CA ARG A 281 -12.78 1.40 -0.18
C ARG A 281 -12.44 1.96 -1.56
N ASP A 282 -11.19 2.32 -1.75
CA ASP A 282 -10.75 2.96 -2.98
C ASP A 282 -10.67 1.98 -4.14
N TYR A 283 -10.24 0.74 -3.89
CA TYR A 283 -10.24 -0.28 -4.94
C TYR A 283 -11.64 -0.50 -5.51
N VAL A 284 -12.64 -0.67 -4.64
CA VAL A 284 -14.05 -0.87 -5.04
C VAL A 284 -14.61 0.37 -5.75
N ASN A 285 -14.35 1.56 -5.21
CA ASN A 285 -14.91 2.80 -5.76
C ASN A 285 -14.26 3.21 -7.08
N LYS A 286 -12.92 3.14 -7.16
CA LYS A 286 -12.16 3.53 -8.36
C LYS A 286 -12.38 2.55 -9.53
N THR A 287 -12.66 1.27 -9.24
CA THR A 287 -12.99 0.27 -10.27
C THR A 287 -14.48 0.21 -10.61
N GLY A 288 -15.33 0.94 -9.87
CA GLY A 288 -16.77 1.07 -10.16
C GLY A 288 -17.63 -0.11 -9.74
N PHE A 289 -17.17 -0.99 -8.85
CA PHE A 289 -18.01 -2.07 -8.32
C PHE A 289 -19.14 -1.52 -7.45
N PRO A 290 -20.38 -2.04 -7.58
CA PRO A 290 -21.51 -1.57 -6.77
C PRO A 290 -21.40 -1.94 -5.29
N GLY A 291 -20.60 -2.96 -4.97
CA GLY A 291 -20.38 -3.45 -3.62
C GLY A 291 -19.56 -4.73 -3.64
N VAL A 292 -19.50 -5.40 -2.51
CA VAL A 292 -18.71 -6.64 -2.33
C VAL A 292 -19.54 -7.75 -1.72
N LEU A 293 -19.13 -8.99 -1.99
CA LEU A 293 -19.61 -10.17 -1.28
C LEU A 293 -18.42 -11.02 -0.81
N LEU A 294 -18.62 -11.73 0.30
CA LEU A 294 -17.60 -12.61 0.86
C LEU A 294 -18.22 -13.83 1.53
N GLY A 295 -17.45 -14.91 1.56
CA GLY A 295 -17.78 -16.08 2.36
C GLY A 295 -17.58 -15.77 3.84
N ILE A 296 -18.62 -15.97 4.67
CA ILE A 296 -18.54 -15.86 6.14
C ILE A 296 -18.53 -17.27 6.71
N SER A 297 -17.37 -17.73 7.13
CA SER A 297 -17.19 -19.10 7.65
C SER A 297 -17.46 -19.25 9.15
N GLY A 298 -17.60 -18.13 9.88
CA GLY A 298 -17.55 -18.11 11.34
C GLY A 298 -16.13 -18.15 11.90
N GLY A 299 -15.11 -18.10 11.03
CA GLY A 299 -13.69 -17.94 11.39
C GLY A 299 -13.25 -16.47 11.42
N ILE A 300 -12.13 -16.20 12.10
CA ILE A 300 -11.66 -14.85 12.41
C ILE A 300 -11.28 -14.03 11.17
N ASP A 301 -10.66 -14.67 10.15
CA ASP A 301 -10.22 -13.98 8.93
C ASP A 301 -11.42 -13.41 8.15
N SER A 302 -12.45 -14.24 7.94
CA SER A 302 -13.68 -13.80 7.28
C SER A 302 -14.43 -12.74 8.10
N ALA A 303 -14.35 -12.82 9.42
CA ALA A 303 -14.97 -11.84 10.33
C ALA A 303 -14.26 -10.48 10.24
N LEU A 304 -12.93 -10.46 10.26
CA LEU A 304 -12.15 -9.24 10.09
C LEU A 304 -12.38 -8.61 8.72
N CYS A 305 -12.36 -9.42 7.64
CA CYS A 305 -12.64 -8.92 6.29
C CYS A 305 -14.05 -8.34 6.15
N ALA A 306 -15.05 -8.96 6.78
CA ALA A 306 -16.42 -8.42 6.80
C ALA A 306 -16.49 -7.08 7.53
N ALA A 307 -15.82 -6.94 8.68
CA ALA A 307 -15.76 -5.69 9.43
C ALA A 307 -15.06 -4.59 8.63
N ILE A 308 -13.88 -4.88 8.01
CA ILE A 308 -13.18 -3.96 7.12
C ILE A 308 -14.06 -3.55 5.94
N ALA A 309 -14.78 -4.49 5.33
CA ALA A 309 -15.65 -4.19 4.20
C ALA A 309 -16.80 -3.25 4.57
N VAL A 310 -17.41 -3.45 5.73
CA VAL A 310 -18.50 -2.59 6.23
C VAL A 310 -17.98 -1.21 6.62
N ASP A 311 -16.80 -1.13 7.26
CA ASP A 311 -16.16 0.14 7.58
C ASP A 311 -15.77 0.92 6.32
N ALA A 312 -15.38 0.23 5.26
CA ALA A 312 -14.99 0.82 3.98
C ALA A 312 -16.18 1.30 3.13
N LEU A 313 -17.27 0.52 3.08
CA LEU A 313 -18.32 0.66 2.06
C LEU A 313 -19.72 0.92 2.64
N GLY A 314 -19.92 0.71 3.93
CA GLY A 314 -21.24 0.73 4.56
C GLY A 314 -22.02 -0.58 4.39
N VAL A 315 -23.03 -0.78 5.22
CA VAL A 315 -23.78 -2.04 5.35
C VAL A 315 -24.50 -2.47 4.07
N GLU A 316 -25.04 -1.51 3.30
CA GLU A 316 -25.84 -1.77 2.10
C GLU A 316 -25.01 -2.34 0.92
N ARG A 317 -23.70 -2.14 0.95
CA ARG A 317 -22.79 -2.55 -0.11
C ARG A 317 -22.02 -3.83 0.22
N VAL A 318 -22.31 -4.48 1.35
CA VAL A 318 -21.63 -5.71 1.80
C VAL A 318 -22.63 -6.84 1.96
N ARG A 319 -22.32 -7.99 1.35
CA ARG A 319 -23.14 -9.21 1.42
C ARG A 319 -22.32 -10.37 1.95
N GLY A 320 -22.77 -11.00 3.04
CA GLY A 320 -22.17 -12.20 3.62
C GLY A 320 -22.87 -13.47 3.15
N VAL A 321 -22.12 -14.50 2.79
CA VAL A 321 -22.66 -15.79 2.37
C VAL A 321 -22.02 -16.90 3.20
N MET A 322 -22.81 -17.64 3.95
CA MET A 322 -22.39 -18.87 4.62
C MET A 322 -22.60 -20.07 3.71
N LEU A 323 -21.59 -20.90 3.53
CA LEU A 323 -21.54 -22.02 2.58
C LEU A 323 -21.25 -23.34 3.33
N PRO A 324 -22.20 -23.85 4.16
CA PRO A 324 -21.95 -24.98 5.04
C PRO A 324 -21.91 -26.31 4.29
N PHE A 325 -21.11 -27.23 4.82
CA PHE A 325 -21.10 -28.64 4.48
C PHE A 325 -21.22 -29.50 5.74
N LYS A 326 -21.22 -30.81 5.61
CA LYS A 326 -21.43 -31.76 6.74
C LYS A 326 -20.39 -31.64 7.88
N PHE A 327 -19.22 -31.04 7.62
CA PHE A 327 -18.17 -30.84 8.62
C PHE A 327 -18.24 -29.48 9.31
N THR A 328 -19.13 -28.58 8.83
CA THR A 328 -19.27 -27.26 9.43
C THR A 328 -19.93 -27.37 10.81
N ALA A 329 -19.23 -26.93 11.83
CA ALA A 329 -19.71 -26.99 13.20
C ALA A 329 -20.89 -26.01 13.43
N GLN A 330 -21.84 -26.38 14.31
CA GLN A 330 -22.98 -25.52 14.65
C GLN A 330 -22.51 -24.16 15.20
N VAL A 331 -21.46 -24.16 16.02
CA VAL A 331 -20.89 -22.93 16.56
C VAL A 331 -20.42 -21.96 15.46
N SER A 332 -19.90 -22.45 14.33
CA SER A 332 -19.49 -21.63 13.20
C SER A 332 -20.68 -21.00 12.48
N LEU A 333 -21.78 -21.73 12.36
CA LEU A 333 -23.04 -21.21 11.82
C LEU A 333 -23.61 -20.09 12.71
N ASP A 334 -23.65 -20.33 14.02
CA ASP A 334 -24.15 -19.37 15.00
C ASP A 334 -23.30 -18.10 15.06
N ASP A 335 -21.98 -18.25 15.05
CA ASP A 335 -21.04 -17.13 15.09
C ASP A 335 -21.08 -16.30 13.79
N ALA A 336 -21.21 -16.96 12.63
CA ALA A 336 -21.39 -16.26 11.35
C ALA A 336 -22.68 -15.43 11.32
N ALA A 337 -23.78 -16.00 11.83
CA ALA A 337 -25.07 -15.30 11.93
C ALA A 337 -25.00 -14.10 12.89
N LYS A 338 -24.36 -14.27 14.06
CA LYS A 338 -24.15 -13.18 15.03
C LYS A 338 -23.31 -12.06 14.45
N LEU A 339 -22.20 -12.40 13.78
CA LEU A 339 -21.34 -11.43 13.09
C LEU A 339 -22.15 -10.61 12.07
N ALA A 340 -22.90 -11.28 11.20
CA ALA A 340 -23.70 -10.61 10.18
C ALA A 340 -24.75 -9.69 10.78
N ALA A 341 -25.40 -10.12 11.87
CA ALA A 341 -26.38 -9.31 12.61
C ALA A 341 -25.71 -8.09 13.28
N ALA A 342 -24.55 -8.26 13.91
CA ALA A 342 -23.82 -7.17 14.55
C ALA A 342 -23.31 -6.13 13.54
N LEU A 343 -22.88 -6.57 12.36
CA LEU A 343 -22.49 -5.69 11.25
C LEU A 343 -23.68 -5.07 10.50
N GLY A 344 -24.90 -5.64 10.64
CA GLY A 344 -26.11 -5.19 9.96
C GLY A 344 -26.18 -5.53 8.47
N ILE A 345 -25.38 -6.47 8.00
CA ILE A 345 -25.25 -6.79 6.57
C ILE A 345 -26.29 -7.81 6.09
N ARG A 346 -26.57 -7.80 4.79
CA ARG A 346 -27.32 -8.89 4.15
C ARG A 346 -26.56 -10.20 4.31
N TYR A 347 -27.23 -11.22 4.83
CA TYR A 347 -26.67 -12.54 5.11
C TYR A 347 -27.55 -13.65 4.58
N GLU A 348 -26.95 -14.68 3.99
CA GLU A 348 -27.66 -15.85 3.50
C GLU A 348 -26.83 -17.12 3.70
N VAL A 349 -27.53 -18.24 3.81
CA VAL A 349 -26.94 -19.57 3.99
C VAL A 349 -27.23 -20.43 2.77
N LEU A 350 -26.19 -20.90 2.10
CA LEU A 350 -26.27 -21.72 0.88
C LEU A 350 -25.52 -23.04 1.09
N PRO A 351 -26.19 -24.13 1.52
CA PRO A 351 -25.54 -25.43 1.72
C PRO A 351 -24.95 -25.98 0.40
N ILE A 352 -23.69 -26.42 0.45
CA ILE A 352 -22.96 -26.88 -0.75
C ILE A 352 -23.09 -28.39 -1.01
N ALA A 353 -23.82 -29.15 -0.17
CA ALA A 353 -23.88 -30.60 -0.23
C ALA A 353 -24.32 -31.16 -1.59
N ALA A 354 -25.36 -30.57 -2.21
CA ALA A 354 -25.84 -31.03 -3.51
C ALA A 354 -24.75 -30.95 -4.61
N ALA A 355 -23.99 -29.85 -4.63
CA ALA A 355 -22.93 -29.67 -5.62
C ALA A 355 -21.72 -30.58 -5.36
N VAL A 356 -21.25 -30.68 -4.11
CA VAL A 356 -20.13 -31.55 -3.74
C VAL A 356 -20.46 -33.01 -4.01
N ASN A 357 -21.63 -33.49 -3.59
CA ASN A 357 -22.08 -34.85 -3.86
C ASN A 357 -22.24 -35.11 -5.37
N GLY A 358 -22.64 -34.11 -6.17
CA GLY A 358 -22.68 -34.21 -7.62
C GLY A 358 -21.29 -34.43 -8.24
N PHE A 359 -20.27 -33.68 -7.78
CA PHE A 359 -18.90 -33.91 -8.21
C PHE A 359 -18.37 -35.29 -7.79
N GLU A 360 -18.62 -35.74 -6.54
CA GLU A 360 -18.23 -37.05 -6.06
C GLU A 360 -18.89 -38.17 -6.91
N ALA A 361 -20.17 -38.02 -7.28
CA ALA A 361 -20.86 -38.97 -8.14
C ALA A 361 -20.27 -39.04 -9.56
N ILE A 362 -19.98 -37.89 -10.18
CA ILE A 362 -19.35 -37.82 -11.51
C ILE A 362 -17.95 -38.46 -11.49
N LEU A 363 -17.19 -38.29 -10.44
CA LEU A 363 -15.80 -38.76 -10.34
C LEU A 363 -15.68 -40.18 -9.78
N SER A 364 -16.77 -40.82 -9.38
CA SER A 364 -16.78 -42.09 -8.66
C SER A 364 -16.01 -43.21 -9.40
N ASP A 365 -16.21 -43.34 -10.70
CA ASP A 365 -15.52 -44.36 -11.53
C ASP A 365 -14.03 -44.00 -11.73
N THR A 366 -13.72 -42.70 -11.88
CA THR A 366 -12.35 -42.20 -12.05
C THR A 366 -11.51 -42.41 -10.78
N PHE A 367 -12.13 -42.26 -9.61
CA PHE A 367 -11.45 -42.40 -8.32
C PHE A 367 -11.59 -43.79 -7.70
N LYS A 368 -12.14 -44.74 -8.44
CA LYS A 368 -12.34 -46.10 -7.95
C LYS A 368 -11.02 -46.74 -7.49
N GLY A 369 -10.98 -47.14 -6.22
CA GLY A 369 -9.79 -47.74 -5.60
C GLY A 369 -8.74 -46.76 -5.09
N LEU A 370 -8.92 -45.44 -5.25
CA LEU A 370 -8.09 -44.42 -4.63
C LEU A 370 -8.61 -44.04 -3.25
N PRO A 371 -7.74 -43.83 -2.25
CA PRO A 371 -8.16 -43.35 -0.94
C PRO A 371 -8.62 -41.89 -1.00
N ARG A 372 -9.47 -41.47 -0.06
CA ARG A 372 -9.80 -40.06 0.15
C ARG A 372 -8.56 -39.31 0.67
N ASP A 373 -8.35 -38.10 0.15
CA ASP A 373 -7.22 -37.25 0.49
C ASP A 373 -7.61 -35.74 0.43
N ILE A 374 -6.65 -34.86 0.22
CA ILE A 374 -6.88 -33.43 0.08
C ILE A 374 -7.76 -33.07 -1.13
N THR A 375 -8.02 -34.00 -2.06
CA THR A 375 -8.87 -33.76 -3.23
C THR A 375 -10.29 -33.41 -2.82
N GLU A 376 -10.85 -34.15 -1.86
CA GLU A 376 -12.22 -33.92 -1.39
C GLU A 376 -12.33 -32.62 -0.56
N GLU A 377 -11.29 -32.23 0.17
CA GLU A 377 -11.21 -30.92 0.83
C GLU A 377 -11.20 -29.79 -0.21
N ASN A 378 -10.38 -29.93 -1.24
CA ASN A 378 -10.29 -28.96 -2.34
C ASN A 378 -11.58 -28.86 -3.18
N LEU A 379 -12.34 -29.94 -3.36
CA LEU A 379 -13.65 -29.90 -4.00
C LEU A 379 -14.64 -29.02 -3.24
N GLN A 380 -14.64 -29.10 -1.91
CA GLN A 380 -15.49 -28.23 -1.08
C GLN A 380 -15.08 -26.76 -1.22
N ALA A 381 -13.79 -26.43 -1.11
CA ALA A 381 -13.29 -25.07 -1.25
C ALA A 381 -13.62 -24.48 -2.64
N ARG A 382 -13.40 -25.25 -3.73
CA ARG A 382 -13.72 -24.83 -5.09
C ARG A 382 -15.23 -24.67 -5.33
N THR A 383 -16.06 -25.53 -4.75
CA THR A 383 -17.51 -25.40 -4.82
C THR A 383 -17.96 -24.07 -4.18
N ARG A 384 -17.42 -23.71 -3.03
CA ARG A 384 -17.67 -22.41 -2.38
C ARG A 384 -17.25 -21.25 -3.27
N GLY A 385 -16.03 -21.31 -3.81
CA GLY A 385 -15.51 -20.30 -4.73
C GLY A 385 -16.39 -20.13 -5.97
N THR A 386 -16.82 -21.23 -6.59
CA THR A 386 -17.69 -21.20 -7.77
C THR A 386 -19.05 -20.56 -7.47
N LEU A 387 -19.67 -20.86 -6.34
CA LEU A 387 -20.94 -20.26 -5.95
C LEU A 387 -20.82 -18.76 -5.68
N LEU A 388 -19.77 -18.32 -4.97
CA LEU A 388 -19.49 -16.89 -4.77
C LEU A 388 -19.29 -16.17 -6.09
N MET A 389 -18.51 -16.73 -7.01
CA MET A 389 -18.31 -16.15 -8.34
C MET A 389 -19.58 -16.09 -9.19
N ALA A 390 -20.44 -17.09 -9.07
CA ALA A 390 -21.76 -17.07 -9.75
C ALA A 390 -22.64 -15.94 -9.25
N ILE A 391 -22.65 -15.69 -7.92
CA ILE A 391 -23.37 -14.56 -7.31
C ILE A 391 -22.75 -13.23 -7.78
N SER A 392 -21.43 -13.14 -7.75
CA SER A 392 -20.66 -11.98 -8.25
C SER A 392 -21.06 -11.60 -9.68
N ASN A 393 -21.00 -12.57 -10.59
CA ASN A 393 -21.37 -12.36 -12.00
C ASN A 393 -22.81 -11.90 -12.18
N LYS A 394 -23.74 -12.38 -11.34
CA LYS A 394 -25.17 -12.03 -11.40
C LYS A 394 -25.46 -10.64 -10.84
N THR A 395 -24.71 -10.21 -9.85
CA THR A 395 -24.96 -8.97 -9.09
C THR A 395 -24.03 -7.83 -9.45
N GLY A 396 -22.93 -8.12 -10.12
CA GLY A 396 -21.83 -7.18 -10.37
C GLY A 396 -20.95 -6.89 -9.15
N ALA A 397 -21.30 -7.42 -7.97
CA ALA A 397 -20.51 -7.21 -6.75
C ALA A 397 -19.19 -8.00 -6.79
N MET A 398 -18.10 -7.41 -6.32
CA MET A 398 -16.80 -8.06 -6.28
C MET A 398 -16.72 -9.08 -5.14
N VAL A 399 -16.11 -10.24 -5.39
CA VAL A 399 -15.77 -11.19 -4.30
C VAL A 399 -14.53 -10.70 -3.57
N VAL A 400 -14.62 -10.59 -2.24
CA VAL A 400 -13.49 -10.35 -1.34
C VAL A 400 -12.96 -11.68 -0.84
N THR A 401 -11.65 -11.93 -0.99
CA THR A 401 -10.99 -13.10 -0.39
C THR A 401 -10.52 -12.77 1.02
N THR A 402 -10.27 -13.81 1.83
CA THR A 402 -10.02 -13.65 3.26
C THR A 402 -8.73 -14.33 3.74
N GLY A 403 -7.82 -14.66 2.82
CA GLY A 403 -6.54 -15.30 3.16
C GLY A 403 -5.56 -14.30 3.79
N ASN A 404 -4.98 -14.64 4.94
CA ASN A 404 -3.98 -13.83 5.62
C ASN A 404 -2.55 -14.14 5.13
N LYS A 405 -1.56 -13.33 5.56
CA LYS A 405 -0.16 -13.46 5.12
C LYS A 405 0.47 -14.79 5.54
N SER A 406 0.16 -15.31 6.72
CA SER A 406 0.71 -16.57 7.22
C SER A 406 0.27 -17.76 6.35
N GLU A 407 -1.02 -17.85 6.03
CA GLU A 407 -1.59 -18.85 5.13
C GLU A 407 -1.04 -18.75 3.71
N MET A 408 -0.97 -17.52 3.17
CA MET A 408 -0.40 -17.24 1.85
C MET A 408 1.09 -17.60 1.78
N SER A 409 1.83 -17.41 2.87
CA SER A 409 3.25 -17.74 2.95
C SER A 409 3.50 -19.23 2.75
N VAL A 410 2.80 -20.07 3.49
CA VAL A 410 3.01 -21.54 3.49
C VAL A 410 2.12 -22.27 2.46
N GLY A 411 1.25 -21.53 1.76
CA GLY A 411 0.33 -22.08 0.77
C GLY A 411 -0.83 -22.88 1.37
N TYR A 412 -1.22 -22.56 2.61
CA TYR A 412 -2.41 -23.12 3.25
C TYR A 412 -3.67 -22.44 2.69
N ALA A 413 -3.90 -22.67 1.41
CA ALA A 413 -4.97 -22.10 0.62
C ALA A 413 -5.23 -22.96 -0.62
N THR A 414 -6.46 -22.96 -1.14
CA THR A 414 -6.86 -23.74 -2.30
C THR A 414 -7.01 -22.84 -3.53
N LEU A 415 -6.19 -23.11 -4.57
CA LEU A 415 -6.37 -22.48 -5.88
C LEU A 415 -7.78 -22.69 -6.42
N TYR A 416 -8.39 -21.58 -6.89
CA TYR A 416 -9.75 -21.57 -7.43
C TYR A 416 -10.83 -21.94 -6.39
N GLY A 417 -10.47 -21.92 -5.10
CA GLY A 417 -11.36 -22.13 -3.97
C GLY A 417 -11.48 -20.87 -3.10
N ASP A 418 -10.88 -20.90 -1.93
CA ASP A 418 -10.83 -19.79 -0.97
C ASP A 418 -9.96 -18.61 -1.44
N MET A 419 -9.09 -18.84 -2.43
CA MET A 419 -8.32 -17.79 -3.10
C MET A 419 -9.11 -17.03 -4.18
N ASN A 420 -10.36 -17.42 -4.49
CA ASN A 420 -11.18 -16.73 -5.48
C ASN A 420 -11.62 -15.36 -4.97
N GLY A 421 -11.39 -14.34 -5.78
CA GLY A 421 -11.86 -12.98 -5.51
C GLY A 421 -11.08 -11.94 -6.27
N GLY A 422 -11.56 -10.69 -6.21
CA GLY A 422 -10.96 -9.54 -6.89
C GLY A 422 -10.00 -8.76 -5.99
N PHE A 423 -10.14 -8.86 -4.66
CA PHE A 423 -9.29 -8.15 -3.70
C PHE A 423 -9.21 -8.88 -2.36
N ASN A 424 -8.07 -8.74 -1.68
CA ASN A 424 -7.82 -9.33 -0.36
C ASN A 424 -7.34 -8.27 0.64
N PRO A 425 -8.20 -7.74 1.51
CA PRO A 425 -7.84 -6.65 2.40
C PRO A 425 -6.80 -7.02 3.47
N ILE A 426 -6.67 -8.30 3.83
CA ILE A 426 -5.73 -8.78 4.86
C ILE A 426 -4.58 -9.62 4.28
N LYS A 427 -4.33 -9.52 2.97
CA LYS A 427 -3.28 -10.30 2.26
C LYS A 427 -1.90 -10.19 2.91
N ASP A 428 -1.60 -9.03 3.49
CA ASP A 428 -0.29 -8.70 4.07
C ASP A 428 -0.32 -8.58 5.61
N ILE A 429 -1.35 -9.14 6.24
CA ILE A 429 -1.55 -9.20 7.70
C ILE A 429 -1.27 -10.62 8.18
N TYR A 430 -0.34 -10.80 9.12
CA TYR A 430 -0.06 -12.10 9.73
C TYR A 430 -1.23 -12.58 10.60
N LYS A 431 -1.35 -13.89 10.81
CA LYS A 431 -2.47 -14.48 11.58
C LYS A 431 -2.55 -13.94 13.01
N THR A 432 -1.42 -13.79 13.69
CA THR A 432 -1.37 -13.20 15.03
C THR A 432 -1.88 -11.76 15.05
N GLU A 433 -1.65 -11.03 13.98
CA GLU A 433 -2.14 -9.66 13.79
C GLU A 433 -3.64 -9.63 13.48
N VAL A 434 -4.17 -10.61 12.74
CA VAL A 434 -5.61 -10.75 12.51
C VAL A 434 -6.38 -10.81 13.84
N PHE A 435 -5.85 -11.53 14.84
CA PHE A 435 -6.43 -11.55 16.19
C PHE A 435 -6.38 -10.19 16.88
N ARG A 436 -5.24 -9.49 16.81
CA ARG A 436 -5.09 -8.14 17.39
C ARG A 436 -6.02 -7.12 16.73
N LEU A 437 -6.07 -7.10 15.40
CA LEU A 437 -6.92 -6.19 14.63
C LEU A 437 -8.41 -6.46 14.86
N SER A 438 -8.81 -7.73 15.01
CA SER A 438 -10.19 -8.10 15.34
C SER A 438 -10.59 -7.59 16.73
N SER A 439 -9.70 -7.74 17.71
CA SER A 439 -9.89 -7.21 19.06
C SER A 439 -9.92 -5.68 19.07
N LEU A 440 -9.02 -5.04 18.34
CA LEU A 440 -8.95 -3.59 18.19
C LEU A 440 -10.28 -3.05 17.63
N ARG A 441 -10.81 -3.67 16.55
CA ARG A 441 -12.03 -3.22 15.89
C ARG A 441 -13.24 -3.16 16.82
N ASN A 442 -13.33 -4.05 17.79
CA ASN A 442 -14.41 -4.04 18.77
C ASN A 442 -14.38 -2.86 19.74
N SER A 443 -13.24 -2.21 19.89
CA SER A 443 -13.06 -1.06 20.79
C SER A 443 -12.80 0.26 20.05
N TRP A 444 -12.38 0.19 18.79
CA TRP A 444 -12.00 1.35 17.99
C TRP A 444 -12.28 1.11 16.49
N LYS A 445 -12.54 2.18 15.77
CA LYS A 445 -12.57 2.21 14.30
C LYS A 445 -12.00 3.54 13.80
N PRO A 446 -11.49 3.61 12.55
CA PRO A 446 -11.02 4.87 11.98
C PRO A 446 -12.12 5.92 11.90
N ASP A 447 -11.75 7.18 11.99
CA ASP A 447 -12.65 8.29 11.71
C ASP A 447 -13.15 8.17 10.25
N GLY A 448 -14.43 8.47 10.03
CA GLY A 448 -15.07 8.30 8.73
C GLY A 448 -15.38 6.86 8.31
N ALA A 449 -15.10 5.84 9.13
CA ALA A 449 -15.53 4.47 8.89
C ALA A 449 -17.07 4.34 8.99
N LEU A 450 -17.68 3.68 7.99
CA LEU A 450 -19.11 3.63 7.79
C LEU A 450 -19.84 2.56 8.63
N GLY A 451 -19.08 1.63 9.20
CA GLY A 451 -19.63 0.53 10.00
C GLY A 451 -20.12 0.95 11.38
N PRO A 452 -20.88 0.07 12.07
CA PRO A 452 -21.38 0.33 13.41
C PRO A 452 -20.25 0.44 14.44
N SER A 453 -20.47 1.18 15.51
CA SER A 453 -19.52 1.31 16.61
C SER A 453 -19.68 0.18 17.63
N GLY A 454 -18.63 -0.09 18.40
CA GLY A 454 -18.61 -1.10 19.45
C GLY A 454 -18.28 -2.50 18.94
N GLU A 455 -18.64 -3.51 19.72
CA GLU A 455 -18.36 -4.91 19.45
C GLU A 455 -19.17 -5.40 18.23
N VAL A 456 -18.48 -5.70 17.13
CA VAL A 456 -19.07 -6.23 15.90
C VAL A 456 -18.57 -7.64 15.58
N ILE A 457 -17.37 -8.00 16.04
CA ILE A 457 -16.82 -9.35 15.90
C ILE A 457 -17.10 -10.10 17.21
N PRO A 458 -17.94 -11.13 17.22
CA PRO A 458 -18.22 -11.91 18.42
C PRO A 458 -16.95 -12.40 19.12
N VAL A 459 -16.85 -12.23 20.43
CA VAL A 459 -15.65 -12.64 21.23
C VAL A 459 -15.31 -14.10 21.00
N ASN A 460 -16.31 -14.96 20.84
CA ASN A 460 -16.08 -16.38 20.57
C ASN A 460 -15.28 -16.63 19.27
N ILE A 461 -15.48 -15.82 18.24
CA ILE A 461 -14.67 -15.89 17.00
C ILE A 461 -13.20 -15.53 17.29
N ILE A 462 -12.97 -14.56 18.17
CA ILE A 462 -11.61 -14.09 18.49
C ILE A 462 -10.86 -15.10 19.37
N THR A 463 -11.55 -15.80 20.27
CA THR A 463 -10.93 -16.67 21.28
C THR A 463 -10.84 -18.12 20.86
N ARG A 464 -11.64 -18.55 19.88
CA ARG A 464 -11.67 -19.93 19.40
C ARG A 464 -10.43 -20.24 18.55
N PRO A 465 -9.79 -21.42 18.72
CA PRO A 465 -8.73 -21.87 17.83
C PRO A 465 -9.20 -21.95 16.37
N PRO A 466 -8.39 -21.50 15.40
CA PRO A 466 -8.76 -21.52 13.99
C PRO A 466 -8.80 -22.95 13.44
N THR A 467 -9.75 -23.18 12.50
CA THR A 467 -9.92 -24.45 11.78
C THR A 467 -10.57 -24.22 10.43
N ALA A 468 -10.16 -24.97 9.43
CA ALA A 468 -10.73 -24.91 8.07
C ALA A 468 -12.06 -25.68 7.93
N GLU A 469 -12.41 -26.59 8.85
CA GLU A 469 -13.66 -27.39 8.86
C GLU A 469 -13.95 -28.12 7.52
N LEU A 470 -12.91 -28.63 6.86
CA LEU A 470 -13.00 -29.39 5.59
C LEU A 470 -13.03 -30.90 5.81
N ARG A 471 -12.67 -31.36 7.02
CA ARG A 471 -12.72 -32.74 7.49
C ARG A 471 -13.08 -32.80 8.97
N GLU A 472 -13.38 -34.01 9.46
CA GLU A 472 -13.76 -34.24 10.85
C GLU A 472 -12.61 -33.89 11.82
N ASN A 473 -12.91 -33.16 12.90
CA ASN A 473 -11.97 -32.75 13.95
C ASN A 473 -10.71 -32.04 13.46
N GLN A 474 -10.78 -31.33 12.34
CA GLN A 474 -9.63 -30.62 11.78
C GLN A 474 -9.20 -29.45 12.66
N THR A 475 -7.89 -29.29 12.81
CA THR A 475 -7.25 -28.08 13.37
C THR A 475 -6.13 -27.63 12.45
N ASP A 476 -5.82 -26.33 12.42
CA ASP A 476 -4.70 -25.82 11.61
C ASP A 476 -3.36 -26.38 12.10
N GLN A 477 -3.23 -26.67 13.40
CA GLN A 477 -2.03 -27.29 13.99
C GLN A 477 -1.77 -28.73 13.53
N ASP A 478 -2.74 -29.41 12.89
CA ASP A 478 -2.47 -30.71 12.25
C ASP A 478 -1.42 -30.58 11.13
N SER A 479 -1.32 -29.38 10.53
CA SER A 479 -0.47 -29.12 9.37
C SER A 479 0.58 -28.04 9.61
N LEU A 480 0.36 -27.11 10.54
CA LEU A 480 1.19 -25.95 10.82
C LEU A 480 1.64 -25.91 12.29
N PRO A 481 2.80 -25.32 12.60
CA PRO A 481 3.13 -25.01 14.00
C PRO A 481 2.18 -23.93 14.55
N PRO A 482 2.15 -23.69 15.88
CA PRO A 482 1.41 -22.58 16.46
C PRO A 482 1.71 -21.26 15.73
N TYR A 483 0.68 -20.44 15.52
CA TYR A 483 0.82 -19.23 14.71
C TYR A 483 1.84 -18.22 15.27
N ASP A 484 1.99 -18.12 16.60
CA ASP A 484 3.04 -17.27 17.18
C ASP A 484 4.45 -17.66 16.71
N MET A 485 4.71 -18.97 16.64
CA MET A 485 5.98 -19.50 16.13
C MET A 485 6.08 -19.35 14.61
N LEU A 486 5.01 -19.67 13.88
CA LEU A 486 4.97 -19.56 12.42
C LEU A 486 5.25 -18.14 11.96
N ASP A 487 4.53 -17.17 12.51
CA ASP A 487 4.64 -15.76 12.11
C ASP A 487 6.02 -15.19 12.47
N ALA A 488 6.57 -15.54 13.65
CA ALA A 488 7.91 -15.11 14.04
C ALA A 488 9.01 -15.66 13.08
N ILE A 489 8.86 -16.89 12.58
CA ILE A 489 9.78 -17.46 11.58
C ILE A 489 9.56 -16.78 10.21
N LEU A 490 8.30 -16.59 9.79
CA LEU A 490 7.96 -15.97 8.51
C LEU A 490 8.43 -14.51 8.44
N GLU A 491 8.30 -13.74 9.51
CA GLU A 491 8.82 -12.36 9.56
C GLU A 491 10.33 -12.34 9.27
N ARG A 492 11.10 -13.25 9.84
CA ARG A 492 12.54 -13.36 9.57
C ARG A 492 12.85 -13.80 8.14
N LEU A 493 12.12 -14.81 7.62
CA LEU A 493 12.33 -15.32 6.26
C LEU A 493 11.87 -14.34 5.17
N VAL A 494 10.78 -13.59 5.40
CA VAL A 494 10.14 -12.77 4.37
C VAL A 494 10.53 -11.30 4.49
N GLU A 495 10.37 -10.69 5.68
CA GLU A 495 10.64 -9.27 5.87
C GLU A 495 12.14 -8.95 5.94
N ARG A 496 12.90 -9.82 6.62
CA ARG A 496 14.33 -9.61 6.88
C ARG A 496 15.24 -10.42 5.98
N GLU A 497 14.71 -11.39 5.22
CA GLU A 497 15.48 -12.32 4.38
C GLU A 497 16.63 -13.00 5.13
N GLU A 498 16.42 -13.30 6.41
CA GLU A 498 17.44 -13.93 7.23
C GLU A 498 17.73 -15.37 6.73
N PRO A 499 19.00 -15.77 6.66
CA PRO A 499 19.36 -17.13 6.33
C PRO A 499 18.92 -18.09 7.43
N LEU A 500 18.58 -19.33 7.06
CA LEU A 500 18.09 -20.36 7.97
C LEU A 500 19.01 -20.55 9.21
N ALA A 501 20.33 -20.49 9.02
CA ALA A 501 21.30 -20.59 10.12
C ALA A 501 21.10 -19.51 11.19
N SER A 502 20.80 -18.27 10.80
CA SER A 502 20.56 -17.15 11.73
C SER A 502 19.26 -17.32 12.51
N ILE A 503 18.22 -17.85 11.87
CA ILE A 503 16.92 -18.11 12.51
C ILE A 503 17.07 -19.24 13.55
N VAL A 504 17.80 -20.30 13.22
CA VAL A 504 18.12 -21.38 14.16
C VAL A 504 18.96 -20.87 15.34
N ALA A 505 19.95 -20.01 15.08
CA ALA A 505 20.77 -19.39 16.12
C ALA A 505 19.95 -18.47 17.06
N ALA A 506 18.83 -17.93 16.59
CA ALA A 506 17.88 -17.18 17.41
C ALA A 506 16.97 -18.06 18.29
N GLY A 507 17.15 -19.39 18.27
CA GLY A 507 16.47 -20.33 19.18
C GLY A 507 15.31 -21.10 18.56
N PHE A 508 15.06 -20.99 17.25
CA PHE A 508 14.03 -21.78 16.58
C PHE A 508 14.55 -23.17 16.19
N ASP A 509 13.65 -24.16 16.26
CA ASP A 509 13.98 -25.53 15.88
C ASP A 509 14.32 -25.63 14.39
N ARG A 510 15.44 -26.29 14.07
CA ARG A 510 15.97 -26.38 12.71
C ARG A 510 15.02 -27.06 11.72
N GLU A 511 14.36 -28.15 12.15
CA GLU A 511 13.47 -28.92 11.27
C GLU A 511 12.20 -28.11 10.96
N VAL A 512 11.68 -27.39 11.96
CA VAL A 512 10.54 -26.49 11.80
C VAL A 512 10.87 -25.36 10.84
N VAL A 513 12.01 -24.67 11.02
CA VAL A 513 12.44 -23.58 10.13
C VAL A 513 12.63 -24.08 8.69
N ALA A 514 13.32 -25.21 8.50
CA ALA A 514 13.56 -25.80 7.19
C ALA A 514 12.24 -26.22 6.50
N ARG A 515 11.27 -26.74 7.28
CA ARG A 515 9.93 -27.07 6.77
C ARG A 515 9.19 -25.83 6.32
N ILE A 516 9.20 -24.76 7.10
CA ILE A 516 8.52 -23.50 6.76
C ILE A 516 9.18 -22.86 5.53
N ASP A 517 10.51 -22.78 5.46
CA ASP A 517 11.22 -22.27 4.27
C ASP A 517 10.84 -23.08 3.01
N ARG A 518 10.78 -24.41 3.12
CA ARG A 518 10.34 -25.26 2.01
C ARG A 518 8.90 -24.93 1.58
N LEU A 519 7.96 -24.81 2.53
CA LEU A 519 6.56 -24.48 2.23
C LEU A 519 6.47 -23.09 1.57
N LEU A 520 7.20 -22.10 2.09
CA LEU A 520 7.29 -20.75 1.52
C LEU A 520 7.74 -20.79 0.05
N ASN A 521 8.77 -21.57 -0.26
CA ASN A 521 9.29 -21.66 -1.62
C ASN A 521 8.34 -22.39 -2.57
N ILE A 522 7.72 -23.49 -2.18
CA ILE A 522 6.82 -24.25 -3.06
C ILE A 522 5.46 -23.58 -3.25
N ALA A 523 5.05 -22.70 -2.34
CA ALA A 523 3.78 -21.97 -2.44
C ALA A 523 3.81 -20.78 -3.42
N GLU A 524 4.97 -20.44 -4.01
CA GLU A 524 5.11 -19.28 -4.88
C GLU A 524 4.11 -19.30 -6.04
N TYR A 525 3.83 -20.47 -6.65
CA TYR A 525 2.87 -20.57 -7.75
C TYR A 525 1.43 -20.20 -7.33
N LYS A 526 1.05 -20.44 -6.07
CA LYS A 526 -0.25 -20.03 -5.53
C LYS A 526 -0.30 -18.51 -5.36
N ARG A 527 0.74 -17.92 -4.78
CA ARG A 527 0.82 -16.47 -4.57
C ARG A 527 0.76 -15.67 -5.86
N ARG A 528 1.33 -16.20 -6.96
CA ARG A 528 1.26 -15.58 -8.30
C ARG A 528 -0.14 -15.53 -8.90
N GLN A 529 -1.08 -16.31 -8.36
CA GLN A 529 -2.47 -16.35 -8.78
C GLN A 529 -3.42 -15.77 -7.72
N ALA A 530 -2.89 -15.23 -6.64
CA ALA A 530 -3.68 -14.60 -5.59
C ALA A 530 -4.18 -13.22 -6.04
N ALA A 531 -5.35 -12.83 -5.55
CA ALA A 531 -5.90 -11.50 -5.73
C ALA A 531 -4.91 -10.43 -5.22
N PRO A 532 -4.92 -9.21 -5.79
CA PRO A 532 -4.25 -8.06 -5.20
C PRO A 532 -4.79 -7.80 -3.80
N GLY A 533 -4.03 -7.13 -2.95
CA GLY A 533 -4.45 -6.81 -1.60
C GLY A 533 -3.51 -5.82 -0.93
N VAL A 534 -4.00 -5.19 0.14
CA VAL A 534 -3.32 -4.08 0.79
C VAL A 534 -1.92 -4.47 1.27
N LYS A 535 -0.92 -3.66 0.90
CA LYS A 535 0.44 -3.73 1.43
C LYS A 535 0.52 -2.89 2.71
N VAL A 536 0.98 -3.49 3.79
CA VAL A 536 1.24 -2.81 5.07
C VAL A 536 2.65 -3.09 5.62
N THR A 537 3.25 -4.22 5.25
CA THR A 537 4.57 -4.61 5.73
C THR A 537 5.69 -4.11 4.81
N ARG A 538 6.92 -4.28 5.24
CA ARG A 538 8.09 -3.94 4.43
C ARG A 538 8.15 -4.72 3.12
N ARG A 539 7.74 -6.01 3.14
CA ARG A 539 7.75 -6.90 1.97
C ARG A 539 6.44 -7.65 1.82
N ASN A 540 5.61 -7.20 0.91
CA ASN A 540 4.39 -7.91 0.53
C ASN A 540 4.67 -9.00 -0.53
N PHE A 541 3.75 -9.94 -0.67
CA PHE A 541 3.76 -10.90 -1.76
C PHE A 541 3.19 -10.26 -3.03
N GLY A 542 4.09 -9.84 -3.93
CA GLY A 542 3.78 -9.13 -5.14
C GLY A 542 5.05 -8.50 -5.70
N ARG A 543 5.11 -7.17 -5.68
CA ARG A 543 6.24 -6.42 -6.23
C ARG A 543 7.48 -6.45 -5.36
N ASP A 544 7.34 -6.50 -4.03
CA ASP A 544 8.48 -6.47 -3.12
C ASP A 544 9.25 -7.81 -3.10
N ARG A 545 8.57 -8.93 -3.35
CA ARG A 545 9.16 -10.26 -3.33
C ARG A 545 8.87 -11.01 -4.63
N ARG A 546 9.84 -11.01 -5.55
CA ARG A 546 9.74 -11.53 -6.93
C ARG A 546 10.51 -12.84 -7.12
N TYR A 547 10.30 -13.81 -6.24
CA TYR A 547 10.97 -15.10 -6.35
C TYR A 547 10.49 -15.87 -7.59
N PRO A 548 11.39 -16.59 -8.30
CA PRO A 548 10.99 -17.43 -9.42
C PRO A 548 10.22 -18.66 -8.94
N ILE A 549 9.13 -19.00 -9.63
CA ILE A 549 8.34 -20.23 -9.37
C ILE A 549 9.20 -21.46 -9.59
N THR A 550 9.92 -21.52 -10.74
CA THR A 550 10.81 -22.61 -11.08
C THR A 550 12.16 -22.44 -10.39
N ASN A 551 12.19 -22.71 -9.09
CA ASN A 551 13.34 -22.50 -8.23
C ASN A 551 13.71 -23.80 -7.50
N ARG A 552 14.97 -24.23 -7.60
CA ARG A 552 15.52 -25.39 -6.90
C ARG A 552 16.47 -25.02 -5.75
N PHE A 553 16.79 -23.76 -5.60
CA PHE A 553 17.62 -23.32 -4.48
C PHE A 553 16.89 -23.60 -3.15
N ARG A 554 17.62 -24.15 -2.19
CA ARG A 554 17.16 -24.33 -0.80
C ARG A 554 18.31 -23.94 0.10
N ASP A 555 18.02 -23.14 1.11
CA ASP A 555 19.01 -22.81 2.12
C ASP A 555 19.33 -24.07 2.93
N ALA A 556 20.60 -24.49 2.88
CA ALA A 556 21.06 -25.67 3.61
C ALA A 556 21.27 -25.41 5.11
N GLY A 557 21.02 -24.19 5.57
CA GLY A 557 21.21 -23.78 6.98
C GLY A 557 22.67 -23.86 7.43
N LYS A 558 23.60 -23.63 6.50
CA LYS A 558 25.03 -23.47 6.82
C LYS A 558 25.30 -22.01 7.18
N PRO A 559 26.22 -21.73 8.11
CA PRO A 559 26.69 -20.37 8.32
C PRO A 559 27.16 -19.74 7.00
N LEU A 560 26.84 -18.46 6.80
CA LEU A 560 27.34 -17.76 5.63
C LEU A 560 28.88 -17.71 5.70
N PRO A 561 29.57 -18.01 4.59
CA PRO A 561 31.03 -17.89 4.55
C PRO A 561 31.40 -16.42 4.76
N GLN A 562 32.46 -16.18 5.52
CA GLN A 562 33.07 -14.86 5.57
C GLN A 562 33.60 -14.52 4.17
N PRO A 563 33.44 -13.27 3.69
CA PRO A 563 34.05 -12.84 2.43
C PRO A 563 35.55 -13.12 2.49
N ASP A 564 36.07 -13.84 1.52
CA ASP A 564 37.50 -13.98 1.36
C ASP A 564 38.04 -12.69 0.74
N GLU A 565 38.47 -11.75 1.58
CA GLU A 565 38.99 -10.44 1.16
C GLU A 565 40.14 -10.55 0.14
N ALA A 566 40.90 -11.65 0.21
CA ALA A 566 41.98 -11.88 -0.76
C ALA A 566 41.44 -12.23 -2.16
N LEU A 567 40.29 -12.92 -2.25
CA LEU A 567 39.65 -13.21 -3.53
C LEU A 567 38.91 -11.97 -4.08
N VAL A 568 38.26 -11.19 -3.22
CA VAL A 568 37.58 -9.93 -3.63
C VAL A 568 38.61 -8.91 -4.11
N SER A 569 39.77 -8.76 -3.43
CA SER A 569 40.83 -7.83 -3.84
C SER A 569 41.51 -8.20 -5.17
N ARG A 570 41.50 -9.48 -5.54
CA ARG A 570 41.99 -9.94 -6.85
C ARG A 570 41.00 -9.64 -7.98
N ALA A 571 39.71 -9.76 -7.75
CA ALA A 571 38.68 -9.47 -8.74
C ALA A 571 38.61 -7.96 -9.07
N SER A 572 38.80 -7.09 -8.08
CA SER A 572 38.83 -5.64 -8.30
C SER A 572 40.13 -5.14 -8.96
N ARG A 573 41.26 -5.83 -8.77
CA ARG A 573 42.54 -5.49 -9.48
C ARG A 573 42.55 -6.02 -10.92
N GLY A 574 41.94 -7.17 -11.19
CA GLY A 574 41.89 -7.73 -12.55
C GLY A 574 41.03 -6.93 -13.52
N SER A 575 40.06 -6.14 -13.03
CA SER A 575 39.25 -5.24 -13.88
C SER A 575 39.95 -3.92 -14.20
N ALA A 576 40.93 -3.49 -13.39
CA ALA A 576 41.72 -2.28 -13.68
C ALA A 576 42.81 -2.52 -14.73
N GLU A 577 43.39 -3.73 -14.76
CA GLU A 577 44.45 -4.08 -15.75
C GLU A 577 43.90 -4.40 -17.16
N ALA A 578 42.60 -4.66 -17.29
CA ALA A 578 41.95 -4.97 -18.59
C ALA A 578 41.60 -3.71 -19.41
N PHE A 579 41.70 -2.52 -18.84
CA PHE A 579 41.41 -1.24 -19.53
C PHE A 579 42.64 -0.42 -19.95
N ASP A 580 43.85 -0.84 -19.58
CA ASP A 580 45.12 -0.16 -19.93
C ASP A 580 45.94 -0.90 -21.00
N GLY A 581 45.33 -1.80 -21.76
CA GLY A 581 45.98 -2.55 -22.85
C GLY A 581 45.46 -2.22 -24.24
#